data_e8a547a54299bf378896696f64a77b3c
#
_entry.id   e8a547a54299bf378896696f64a77b3c
#
_cell.length_a   1.000
_cell.length_b   1.000
_cell.length_c   1.000
_cell.angle_alpha   90.00
_cell.angle_beta   90.00
_cell.angle_gamma   90.00
#
_symmetry.space_group_name_H-M   'P 1'
#
loop_
_entity.id
_entity.type
_entity.pdbx_description
1 polymer ?
#
loop_
_entity_poly.entity_id
_entity_poly.type
_entity_poly.pdbx_seq_one_letter_code
_entity_poly.pdbx_strand_id
1 'polypeptide(L)'
;MAQTETFIAPLETLAKQFRRLPGVGKKSAYRMAFAVLDFSYEQAEEFSKAILEAKKSIKKCSICMNISDSDVCPVCASVKRNKTQICVVEDPKDVAAILKINEFEGVFHVLGGLISPLEGKTPDKLAIKELLSRINAFSDKELKEAEIIIATNPSVEGDTTAMYLSRLLRPLGIKVTRLAYGIPVGGDLEYADEVTLSRAILGRSEIE
;
A
#
# COMPACT_ATOMS: atom_id res chain seq x y z
N MET A 1 5.51 30.28 26.57
CA MET A 1 6.39 31.16 25.76
C MET A 1 5.75 31.30 24.39
N ALA A 2 5.26 32.50 24.05
CA ALA A 2 4.72 32.77 22.72
C ALA A 2 5.88 32.63 21.71
N GLN A 3 5.76 31.71 20.76
CA GLN A 3 6.69 31.62 19.64
C GLN A 3 6.52 32.92 18.83
N THR A 4 7.53 33.76 18.85
CA THR A 4 7.61 34.93 17.96
C THR A 4 7.44 34.44 16.52
N GLU A 5 6.35 34.83 15.88
CA GLU A 5 6.14 34.57 14.46
C GLU A 5 7.28 35.27 13.71
N THR A 6 8.05 34.50 12.95
CA THR A 6 9.25 34.99 12.26
C THR A 6 8.89 35.68 10.95
N PHE A 7 7.69 35.41 10.41
CA PHE A 7 7.19 35.91 9.13
C PHE A 7 5.77 36.45 9.24
N ILE A 8 5.27 37.05 8.17
CA ILE A 8 3.90 37.57 8.07
C ILE A 8 2.88 36.44 8.19
N ALA A 9 1.73 36.73 8.80
CA ALA A 9 0.71 35.74 9.14
C ALA A 9 0.24 34.85 7.97
N PRO A 10 0.01 35.34 6.74
CA PRO A 10 -0.36 34.49 5.61
C PRO A 10 0.70 33.42 5.27
N LEU A 11 1.98 33.79 5.30
CA LEU A 11 3.09 32.87 5.03
C LEU A 11 3.22 31.81 6.13
N GLU A 12 3.07 32.22 7.40
CA GLU A 12 3.05 31.30 8.54
C GLU A 12 1.90 30.29 8.40
N THR A 13 0.72 30.76 8.00
CA THR A 13 -0.45 29.89 7.79
C THR A 13 -0.20 28.87 6.71
N LEU A 14 0.36 29.26 5.57
CA LEU A 14 0.70 28.37 4.47
C LEU A 14 1.76 27.34 4.90
N ALA A 15 2.84 27.79 5.56
CA ALA A 15 3.87 26.90 6.09
C ALA A 15 3.32 25.89 7.11
N LYS A 16 2.38 26.30 7.98
CA LYS A 16 1.68 25.40 8.89
C LYS A 16 0.91 24.29 8.16
N GLN A 17 0.30 24.55 7.00
CA GLN A 17 -0.36 23.51 6.21
C GLN A 17 0.65 22.50 5.66
N PHE A 18 1.78 22.94 5.10
CA PHE A 18 2.83 22.04 4.62
C PHE A 18 3.41 21.15 5.75
N ARG A 19 3.54 21.68 6.98
CA ARG A 19 3.99 20.89 8.14
C ARG A 19 3.07 19.75 8.54
N ARG A 20 1.83 19.72 8.07
CA ARG A 20 0.91 18.59 8.31
C ARG A 20 1.25 17.36 7.46
N LEU A 21 2.09 17.54 6.44
CA LEU A 21 2.52 16.44 5.58
C LEU A 21 3.64 15.65 6.28
N PRO A 22 3.60 14.30 6.24
CA PRO A 22 4.63 13.48 6.86
C PRO A 22 6.00 13.76 6.23
N GLY A 23 7.04 13.81 7.06
CA GLY A 23 8.41 14.11 6.61
C GLY A 23 8.70 15.60 6.35
N VAL A 24 7.72 16.49 6.48
CA VAL A 24 7.92 17.92 6.27
C VAL A 24 8.22 18.65 7.58
N GLY A 25 9.50 18.93 7.83
CA GLY A 25 9.95 19.75 8.95
C GLY A 25 9.74 21.25 8.72
N LYS A 26 10.01 22.05 9.77
CA LYS A 26 9.83 23.51 9.73
C LYS A 26 10.55 24.16 8.53
N LYS A 27 11.83 23.84 8.31
CA LYS A 27 12.65 24.41 7.22
C LYS A 27 12.09 24.10 5.82
N SER A 28 11.68 22.83 5.62
CA SER A 28 11.09 22.39 4.35
C SER A 28 9.73 23.05 4.09
N ALA A 29 8.89 23.18 5.14
CA ALA A 29 7.59 23.82 5.04
C ALA A 29 7.70 25.30 4.57
N TYR A 30 8.63 26.06 5.14
CA TYR A 30 8.87 27.43 4.69
C TYR A 30 9.39 27.49 3.27
N ARG A 31 10.32 26.60 2.89
CA ARG A 31 10.81 26.53 1.50
C ARG A 31 9.68 26.27 0.52
N MET A 32 8.75 25.36 0.85
CA MET A 32 7.56 25.11 0.04
C MET A 32 6.62 26.31 0.00
N ALA A 33 6.41 26.98 1.14
CA ALA A 33 5.56 28.16 1.22
C ALA A 33 6.11 29.32 0.38
N PHE A 34 7.41 29.57 0.40
CA PHE A 34 8.05 30.55 -0.47
C PHE A 34 7.94 30.18 -1.95
N ALA A 35 8.15 28.91 -2.31
CA ALA A 35 7.98 28.46 -3.69
C ALA A 35 6.56 28.69 -4.24
N VAL A 36 5.53 28.58 -3.40
CA VAL A 36 4.15 28.91 -3.80
C VAL A 36 3.95 30.42 -4.05
N LEU A 37 4.73 31.29 -3.39
CA LEU A 37 4.66 32.74 -3.66
C LEU A 37 5.20 33.10 -5.03
N ASP A 38 6.05 32.26 -5.63
CA ASP A 38 6.56 32.44 -7.00
C ASP A 38 5.55 31.97 -8.07
N PHE A 39 4.45 31.33 -7.68
CA PHE A 39 3.37 30.94 -8.60
C PHE A 39 2.61 32.17 -9.08
N SER A 40 2.11 32.13 -10.34
CA SER A 40 1.06 33.05 -10.74
C SER A 40 -0.22 32.75 -9.93
N TYR A 41 -1.17 33.68 -9.94
CA TYR A 41 -2.45 33.47 -9.26
C TYR A 41 -3.19 32.24 -9.83
N GLU A 42 -3.15 32.06 -11.14
CA GLU A 42 -3.73 30.91 -11.86
C GLU A 42 -3.10 29.59 -11.41
N GLN A 43 -1.77 29.54 -11.32
CA GLN A 43 -1.05 28.34 -10.84
C GLN A 43 -1.39 28.02 -9.39
N ALA A 44 -1.51 29.02 -8.53
CA ALA A 44 -1.91 28.81 -7.14
C ALA A 44 -3.36 28.31 -7.03
N GLU A 45 -4.24 28.82 -7.87
CA GLU A 45 -5.63 28.37 -7.97
C GLU A 45 -5.73 26.91 -8.44
N GLU A 46 -5.01 26.56 -9.51
CA GLU A 46 -4.93 25.19 -10.02
C GLU A 46 -4.40 24.22 -8.96
N PHE A 47 -3.33 24.61 -8.26
CA PHE A 47 -2.76 23.79 -7.18
C PHE A 47 -3.77 23.55 -6.06
N SER A 48 -4.48 24.58 -5.62
CA SER A 48 -5.51 24.46 -4.59
C SER A 48 -6.68 23.59 -5.04
N LYS A 49 -7.15 23.76 -6.28
CA LYS A 49 -8.21 22.96 -6.89
C LYS A 49 -7.81 21.48 -6.98
N ALA A 50 -6.58 21.18 -7.40
CA ALA A 50 -6.08 19.82 -7.49
C ALA A 50 -6.12 19.08 -6.13
N ILE A 51 -5.76 19.77 -5.04
CA ILE A 51 -5.85 19.20 -3.68
C ILE A 51 -7.30 18.88 -3.32
N LEU A 52 -8.20 19.82 -3.54
CA LEU A 52 -9.62 19.66 -3.21
C LEU A 52 -10.27 18.56 -4.06
N GLU A 53 -10.00 18.55 -5.36
CA GLU A 53 -10.55 17.55 -6.28
C GLU A 53 -10.04 16.14 -5.96
N ALA A 54 -8.75 15.97 -5.71
CA ALA A 54 -8.19 14.69 -5.28
C ALA A 54 -8.85 14.19 -4.00
N LYS A 55 -9.07 15.08 -3.01
CA LYS A 55 -9.75 14.72 -1.76
C LYS A 55 -11.21 14.36 -1.93
N LYS A 56 -11.89 14.97 -2.92
CA LYS A 56 -13.31 14.75 -3.20
C LYS A 56 -13.55 13.51 -4.07
N SER A 57 -12.74 13.30 -5.11
CA SER A 57 -12.96 12.28 -6.12
C SER A 57 -12.37 10.92 -5.74
N ILE A 58 -11.20 10.91 -5.03
CA ILE A 58 -10.54 9.66 -4.68
C ILE A 58 -11.25 8.99 -3.50
N LYS A 59 -11.69 7.74 -3.73
CA LYS A 59 -12.33 6.87 -2.75
C LYS A 59 -11.70 5.48 -2.77
N LYS A 60 -12.14 4.60 -1.89
CA LYS A 60 -11.74 3.19 -1.91
C LYS A 60 -12.61 2.41 -2.90
N CYS A 61 -11.99 1.54 -3.69
CA CYS A 61 -12.70 0.55 -4.50
C CYS A 61 -13.51 -0.38 -3.58
N SER A 62 -14.79 -0.57 -3.88
CA SER A 62 -15.70 -1.41 -3.08
C SER A 62 -15.29 -2.88 -3.01
N ILE A 63 -14.44 -3.36 -3.96
CA ILE A 63 -14.00 -4.75 -4.02
C ILE A 63 -12.63 -4.96 -3.36
N CYS A 64 -11.63 -4.14 -3.69
CA CYS A 64 -10.24 -4.40 -3.32
C CYS A 64 -9.64 -3.41 -2.33
N MET A 65 -10.39 -2.42 -1.90
CA MET A 65 -9.96 -1.36 -0.96
C MET A 65 -8.80 -0.49 -1.47
N ASN A 66 -8.37 -0.64 -2.73
CA ASN A 66 -7.41 0.27 -3.35
C ASN A 66 -8.06 1.64 -3.61
N ILE A 67 -7.24 2.67 -3.78
CA ILE A 67 -7.71 4.00 -4.22
C ILE A 67 -8.29 3.93 -5.64
N SER A 68 -9.39 4.66 -5.88
CA SER A 68 -10.10 4.71 -7.15
C SER A 68 -10.87 6.02 -7.25
N ASP A 69 -11.12 6.48 -8.47
CA ASP A 69 -12.05 7.58 -8.81
C ASP A 69 -13.48 7.09 -9.07
N SER A 70 -13.65 5.77 -9.21
CA SER A 70 -14.91 5.07 -9.45
C SER A 70 -15.21 4.06 -8.34
N ASP A 71 -16.44 3.53 -8.26
CA ASP A 71 -16.83 2.57 -7.23
C ASP A 71 -16.01 1.28 -7.32
N VAL A 72 -15.78 0.79 -8.54
CA VAL A 72 -14.93 -0.37 -8.82
C VAL A 72 -13.75 0.09 -9.65
N CYS A 73 -12.52 -0.13 -9.15
CA CYS A 73 -11.30 0.30 -9.85
C CYS A 73 -11.09 -0.46 -11.17
N PRO A 74 -10.29 0.09 -12.11
CA PRO A 74 -10.04 -0.54 -13.42
C PRO A 74 -9.49 -1.97 -13.34
N VAL A 75 -8.68 -2.28 -12.31
CA VAL A 75 -8.15 -3.63 -12.09
C VAL A 75 -9.25 -4.62 -11.73
N CYS A 76 -10.16 -4.24 -10.82
CA CYS A 76 -11.29 -5.07 -10.44
C CYS A 76 -12.35 -5.18 -11.55
N ALA A 77 -12.55 -4.14 -12.35
CA ALA A 77 -13.49 -4.13 -13.47
C ALA A 77 -12.98 -4.95 -14.68
N SER A 78 -11.67 -5.15 -14.81
CA SER A 78 -11.08 -5.84 -15.95
C SER A 78 -11.53 -7.30 -16.03
N VAL A 79 -12.10 -7.71 -17.16
CA VAL A 79 -12.50 -9.09 -17.45
C VAL A 79 -11.32 -10.00 -17.82
N LYS A 80 -10.17 -9.41 -18.14
CA LYS A 80 -8.97 -10.15 -18.54
C LYS A 80 -8.19 -10.70 -17.33
N ARG A 81 -8.43 -10.17 -16.12
CA ARG A 81 -7.69 -10.53 -14.93
C ARG A 81 -8.29 -11.73 -14.21
N ASN A 82 -7.43 -12.60 -13.72
CA ASN A 82 -7.82 -13.74 -12.91
C ASN A 82 -8.32 -13.27 -11.53
N LYS A 83 -9.63 -13.43 -11.28
CA LYS A 83 -10.28 -12.98 -10.04
C LYS A 83 -10.02 -13.88 -8.84
N THR A 84 -9.63 -15.15 -9.09
CA THR A 84 -9.31 -16.13 -8.04
C THR A 84 -7.88 -15.99 -7.53
N GLN A 85 -7.00 -15.28 -8.24
CA GLN A 85 -5.66 -14.96 -7.79
C GLN A 85 -5.62 -13.55 -7.19
N ILE A 86 -5.54 -13.46 -5.86
CA ILE A 86 -5.58 -12.20 -5.12
C ILE A 86 -4.24 -11.91 -4.47
N CYS A 87 -3.58 -10.84 -4.89
CA CYS A 87 -2.38 -10.31 -4.24
C CYS A 87 -2.76 -9.33 -3.12
N VAL A 88 -2.50 -9.72 -1.88
CA VAL A 88 -2.80 -8.94 -0.68
C VAL A 88 -1.59 -8.09 -0.33
N VAL A 89 -1.78 -6.77 -0.32
CA VAL A 89 -0.74 -5.77 -0.10
C VAL A 89 -1.07 -4.85 1.07
N GLU A 90 -0.07 -4.14 1.59
CA GLU A 90 -0.25 -3.21 2.69
C GLU A 90 -0.98 -1.95 2.25
N ASP A 91 -0.50 -1.28 1.17
CA ASP A 91 -1.02 0.01 0.75
C ASP A 91 -1.16 0.14 -0.80
N PRO A 92 -1.81 1.21 -1.30
CA PRO A 92 -1.96 1.45 -2.73
C PRO A 92 -0.66 1.58 -3.52
N LYS A 93 0.46 1.96 -2.89
CA LYS A 93 1.76 2.10 -3.57
C LYS A 93 2.30 0.74 -3.99
N ASP A 94 2.05 -0.30 -3.17
CA ASP A 94 2.46 -1.66 -3.48
C ASP A 94 1.71 -2.18 -4.71
N VAL A 95 0.41 -1.85 -4.84
CA VAL A 95 -0.37 -2.15 -6.05
C VAL A 95 0.29 -1.53 -7.28
N ALA A 96 0.66 -0.24 -7.19
CA ALA A 96 1.30 0.46 -8.31
C ALA A 96 2.68 -0.12 -8.67
N ALA A 97 3.42 -0.66 -7.69
CA ALA A 97 4.69 -1.33 -7.93
C ALA A 97 4.50 -2.66 -8.66
N ILE A 98 3.55 -3.51 -8.20
CA ILE A 98 3.31 -4.84 -8.79
C ILE A 98 2.62 -4.73 -10.15
N LEU A 99 1.77 -3.72 -10.39
CA LEU A 99 1.14 -3.49 -11.69
C LEU A 99 2.13 -3.25 -12.84
N LYS A 100 3.39 -2.92 -12.55
CA LYS A 100 4.45 -2.79 -13.56
C LYS A 100 4.97 -4.14 -14.05
N ILE A 101 4.63 -5.22 -13.34
CA ILE A 101 5.02 -6.58 -13.66
C ILE A 101 3.97 -7.16 -14.60
N ASN A 102 4.35 -7.41 -15.85
CA ASN A 102 3.43 -7.92 -16.88
C ASN A 102 2.99 -9.37 -16.62
N GLU A 103 3.78 -10.14 -15.90
CA GLU A 103 3.54 -11.55 -15.58
C GLU A 103 2.45 -11.75 -14.51
N PHE A 104 2.06 -10.69 -13.80
CA PHE A 104 0.99 -10.80 -12.80
C PHE A 104 -0.38 -10.44 -13.39
N GLU A 105 -1.19 -11.45 -13.65
CA GLU A 105 -2.54 -11.32 -14.21
C GLU A 105 -3.67 -11.34 -13.15
N GLY A 106 -3.33 -11.49 -11.88
CA GLY A 106 -4.28 -11.50 -10.78
C GLY A 106 -4.86 -10.13 -10.45
N VAL A 107 -5.62 -10.07 -9.38
CA VAL A 107 -6.20 -8.86 -8.80
C VAL A 107 -5.59 -8.57 -7.44
N PHE A 108 -5.91 -7.42 -6.86
CA PHE A 108 -5.32 -6.98 -5.58
C PHE A 108 -6.35 -6.92 -4.47
N HIS A 109 -5.84 -6.88 -3.23
CA HIS A 109 -6.57 -6.45 -2.05
C HIS A 109 -5.65 -5.63 -1.14
N VAL A 110 -6.06 -4.41 -0.81
CA VAL A 110 -5.28 -3.47 -0.01
C VAL A 110 -5.78 -3.51 1.42
N LEU A 111 -4.90 -3.87 2.36
CA LEU A 111 -5.23 -3.98 3.78
C LEU A 111 -5.40 -2.59 4.45
N GLY A 112 -4.67 -1.58 3.99
CA GLY A 112 -4.63 -0.25 4.58
C GLY A 112 -3.68 -0.14 5.77
N GLY A 113 -2.76 -1.09 5.93
CA GLY A 113 -1.72 -1.14 6.95
C GLY A 113 -1.33 -2.56 7.32
N LEU A 114 -0.53 -2.69 8.38
CA LEU A 114 -0.09 -3.97 8.97
C LEU A 114 -0.56 -4.08 10.42
N ILE A 115 -0.64 -5.30 10.94
CA ILE A 115 -0.92 -5.55 12.35
C ILE A 115 0.28 -5.05 13.16
N SER A 116 0.07 -4.00 13.95
CA SER A 116 1.08 -3.39 14.83
C SER A 116 0.43 -2.97 16.14
N PRO A 117 0.44 -3.85 17.17
CA PRO A 117 -0.17 -3.55 18.46
C PRO A 117 0.41 -2.29 19.13
N LEU A 118 1.71 -2.05 18.93
CA LEU A 118 2.40 -0.86 19.46
C LEU A 118 1.85 0.45 18.85
N GLU A 119 1.44 0.42 17.59
CA GLU A 119 0.80 1.55 16.91
C GLU A 119 -0.74 1.52 17.05
N GLY A 120 -1.29 0.59 17.82
CA GLY A 120 -2.73 0.42 17.97
C GLY A 120 -3.43 -0.02 16.69
N LYS A 121 -2.70 -0.61 15.73
CA LYS A 121 -3.24 -1.19 14.49
C LYS A 121 -3.59 -2.66 14.72
N THR A 122 -4.84 -2.89 15.06
CA THR A 122 -5.42 -4.22 15.29
C THR A 122 -6.06 -4.77 14.01
N PRO A 123 -6.28 -6.09 13.87
CA PRO A 123 -6.85 -6.70 12.67
C PRO A 123 -8.21 -6.11 12.25
N ASP A 124 -9.01 -5.63 13.19
CA ASP A 124 -10.32 -5.00 12.93
C ASP A 124 -10.23 -3.62 12.25
N LYS A 125 -9.06 -2.98 12.32
CA LYS A 125 -8.78 -1.70 11.63
C LYS A 125 -8.27 -1.87 10.21
N LEU A 126 -7.96 -3.11 9.82
CA LEU A 126 -7.49 -3.47 8.49
C LEU A 126 -8.65 -4.04 7.65
N ALA A 127 -8.55 -3.93 6.33
CA ALA A 127 -9.56 -4.43 5.41
C ALA A 127 -9.57 -5.97 5.29
N ILE A 128 -9.43 -6.68 6.42
CA ILE A 128 -9.42 -8.15 6.47
C ILE A 128 -10.84 -8.71 6.35
N LYS A 129 -11.84 -8.01 6.92
CA LYS A 129 -13.25 -8.40 6.79
C LYS A 129 -13.73 -8.35 5.34
N GLU A 130 -13.31 -7.33 4.62
CA GLU A 130 -13.61 -7.13 3.19
C GLU A 130 -12.95 -8.22 2.34
N LEU A 131 -11.72 -8.62 2.67
CA LEU A 131 -11.05 -9.76 2.03
C LEU A 131 -11.85 -11.06 2.24
N LEU A 132 -12.24 -11.35 3.48
CA LEU A 132 -13.03 -12.54 3.79
C LEU A 132 -14.40 -12.51 3.11
N SER A 133 -15.09 -11.37 3.10
CA SER A 133 -16.37 -11.22 2.41
C SER A 133 -16.24 -11.50 0.92
N ARG A 134 -15.15 -11.03 0.30
CA ARG A 134 -14.85 -11.28 -1.10
C ARG A 134 -14.60 -12.76 -1.39
N ILE A 135 -13.85 -13.44 -0.52
CA ILE A 135 -13.53 -14.87 -0.64
C ILE A 135 -14.79 -15.71 -0.42
N ASN A 136 -15.63 -15.37 0.55
CA ASN A 136 -16.89 -16.06 0.83
C ASN A 136 -17.90 -15.93 -0.32
N ALA A 137 -17.73 -15.00 -1.23
CA ALA A 137 -18.55 -14.87 -2.43
C ALA A 137 -18.12 -15.80 -3.59
N PHE A 138 -16.99 -16.50 -3.45
CA PHE A 138 -16.52 -17.46 -4.43
C PHE A 138 -17.40 -18.71 -4.43
N SER A 139 -17.65 -19.25 -5.61
CA SER A 139 -18.23 -20.59 -5.79
C SER A 139 -17.23 -21.68 -5.32
N ASP A 140 -17.72 -22.90 -5.07
CA ASP A 140 -16.86 -24.04 -4.68
C ASP A 140 -15.74 -24.32 -5.69
N LYS A 141 -15.99 -24.04 -6.98
CA LYS A 141 -14.97 -24.19 -8.03
C LYS A 141 -13.89 -23.09 -7.89
N GLU A 142 -14.30 -21.84 -7.74
CA GLU A 142 -13.39 -20.71 -7.57
C GLU A 142 -12.55 -20.84 -6.31
N LEU A 143 -13.13 -21.35 -5.20
CA LEU A 143 -12.39 -21.60 -3.95
C LEU A 143 -11.25 -22.61 -4.13
N LYS A 144 -11.49 -23.68 -4.93
CA LYS A 144 -10.45 -24.68 -5.22
C LYS A 144 -9.32 -24.15 -6.09
N GLU A 145 -9.63 -23.19 -6.96
CA GLU A 145 -8.65 -22.52 -7.86
C GLU A 145 -8.03 -21.28 -7.21
N ALA A 146 -8.56 -20.85 -6.05
CA ALA A 146 -8.15 -19.60 -5.42
C ALA A 146 -6.74 -19.67 -4.86
N GLU A 147 -5.96 -18.63 -5.15
CA GLU A 147 -4.65 -18.37 -4.55
C GLU A 147 -4.61 -16.97 -3.93
N ILE A 148 -4.27 -16.92 -2.65
CA ILE A 148 -4.02 -15.66 -1.96
C ILE A 148 -2.51 -15.50 -1.81
N ILE A 149 -1.96 -14.53 -2.55
CA ILE A 149 -0.54 -14.19 -2.50
C ILE A 149 -0.36 -13.06 -1.49
N ILE A 150 0.33 -13.33 -0.39
CA ILE A 150 0.62 -12.32 0.63
C ILE A 150 1.88 -11.56 0.23
N ALA A 151 1.71 -10.29 -0.12
CA ALA A 151 2.76 -9.39 -0.57
C ALA A 151 2.98 -8.23 0.41
N THR A 152 3.00 -8.54 1.72
CA THR A 152 3.38 -7.59 2.76
C THR A 152 4.90 -7.42 2.80
N ASN A 153 5.37 -6.24 3.21
CA ASN A 153 6.79 -5.96 3.36
C ASN A 153 7.48 -6.95 4.32
N PRO A 154 8.78 -7.26 4.14
CA PRO A 154 9.55 -8.18 4.96
C PRO A 154 9.98 -7.55 6.30
N SER A 155 9.01 -6.99 7.05
CA SER A 155 9.16 -6.48 8.41
C SER A 155 8.52 -7.41 9.43
N VAL A 156 8.77 -7.18 10.72
CA VAL A 156 8.14 -7.94 11.82
C VAL A 156 6.61 -7.85 11.74
N GLU A 157 6.08 -6.66 11.47
CA GLU A 157 4.66 -6.40 11.32
C GLU A 157 4.09 -7.09 10.06
N GLY A 158 4.85 -7.06 8.95
CA GLY A 158 4.49 -7.75 7.71
C GLY A 158 4.46 -9.27 7.89
N ASP A 159 5.45 -9.84 8.58
CA ASP A 159 5.52 -11.27 8.91
C ASP A 159 4.35 -11.66 9.83
N THR A 160 4.09 -10.86 10.87
CA THR A 160 2.96 -11.08 11.80
C THR A 160 1.63 -11.05 11.06
N THR A 161 1.44 -10.06 10.17
CA THR A 161 0.23 -9.93 9.36
C THR A 161 0.06 -11.12 8.41
N ALA A 162 1.14 -11.55 7.77
CA ALA A 162 1.14 -12.71 6.88
C ALA A 162 0.78 -14.00 7.62
N MET A 163 1.34 -14.23 8.81
CA MET A 163 1.01 -15.39 9.64
C MET A 163 -0.45 -15.36 10.10
N TYR A 164 -0.96 -14.20 10.50
CA TYR A 164 -2.36 -14.02 10.88
C TYR A 164 -3.30 -14.36 9.72
N LEU A 165 -3.08 -13.79 8.54
CA LEU A 165 -3.87 -14.08 7.35
C LEU A 165 -3.79 -15.55 6.94
N SER A 166 -2.60 -16.14 6.98
CA SER A 166 -2.42 -17.57 6.66
C SER A 166 -3.23 -18.47 7.58
N ARG A 167 -3.22 -18.21 8.90
CA ARG A 167 -4.04 -18.97 9.88
C ARG A 167 -5.53 -18.81 9.65
N LEU A 168 -5.97 -17.64 9.18
CA LEU A 168 -7.36 -17.34 8.93
C LEU A 168 -7.88 -17.99 7.63
N LEU A 169 -7.03 -18.05 6.59
CA LEU A 169 -7.42 -18.46 5.24
C LEU A 169 -7.23 -19.95 4.95
N ARG A 170 -6.19 -20.58 5.52
CA ARG A 170 -5.93 -22.03 5.31
C ARG A 170 -7.09 -22.94 5.68
N PRO A 171 -7.83 -22.74 6.79
CA PRO A 171 -8.98 -23.57 7.13
C PRO A 171 -10.11 -23.53 6.10
N LEU A 172 -10.15 -22.49 5.24
CA LEU A 172 -11.10 -22.35 4.14
C LEU A 172 -10.71 -23.16 2.89
N GLY A 173 -9.61 -23.91 2.95
CA GLY A 173 -9.10 -24.72 1.83
C GLY A 173 -8.40 -23.93 0.73
N ILE A 174 -8.05 -22.67 0.97
CA ILE A 174 -7.44 -21.77 -0.01
C ILE A 174 -5.93 -21.94 -0.01
N LYS A 175 -5.33 -21.94 -1.20
CA LYS A 175 -3.88 -21.86 -1.37
C LYS A 175 -3.40 -20.49 -0.93
N VAL A 176 -2.57 -20.43 0.11
CA VAL A 176 -1.95 -19.20 0.60
C VAL A 176 -0.45 -19.26 0.32
N THR A 177 0.03 -18.33 -0.46
CA THR A 177 1.45 -18.18 -0.82
C THR A 177 1.98 -16.83 -0.35
N ARG A 178 3.28 -16.66 -0.41
CA ARG A 178 3.95 -15.41 -0.07
C ARG A 178 5.00 -15.09 -1.13
N LEU A 179 5.28 -13.80 -1.34
CA LEU A 179 6.40 -13.40 -2.19
C LEU A 179 7.70 -14.00 -1.66
N ALA A 180 8.50 -14.54 -2.57
CA ALA A 180 9.81 -15.09 -2.24
C ALA A 180 10.70 -14.00 -1.64
N TYR A 181 11.49 -14.37 -0.64
CA TYR A 181 12.59 -13.56 -0.16
C TYR A 181 13.86 -13.98 -0.89
N GLY A 182 14.59 -13.03 -1.43
CA GLY A 182 15.78 -13.34 -2.20
C GLY A 182 16.77 -12.20 -2.24
N ILE A 183 17.92 -12.49 -2.80
CA ILE A 183 18.96 -11.51 -3.10
C ILE A 183 18.50 -10.72 -4.31
N PRO A 184 18.59 -9.37 -4.29
CA PRO A 184 18.21 -8.54 -5.41
C PRO A 184 19.04 -8.90 -6.67
N VAL A 185 18.40 -8.89 -7.83
CA VAL A 185 19.11 -9.10 -9.11
C VAL A 185 20.17 -8.02 -9.29
N GLY A 186 21.41 -8.45 -9.53
CA GLY A 186 22.57 -7.56 -9.64
C GLY A 186 23.21 -7.17 -8.30
N GLY A 187 22.72 -7.72 -7.20
CA GLY A 187 23.35 -7.55 -5.89
C GLY A 187 24.43 -8.59 -5.64
N ASP A 188 25.55 -8.17 -5.03
CA ASP A 188 26.61 -9.07 -4.60
C ASP A 188 26.25 -9.74 -3.26
N LEU A 189 26.55 -11.03 -3.12
CA LEU A 189 26.30 -11.82 -1.91
C LEU A 189 27.02 -11.24 -0.68
N GLU A 190 28.18 -10.62 -0.90
CA GLU A 190 29.00 -10.03 0.16
C GLU A 190 28.31 -8.89 0.90
N TYR A 191 27.39 -8.18 0.24
CA TYR A 191 26.66 -7.04 0.85
C TYR A 191 25.28 -7.41 1.40
N ALA A 192 24.85 -8.67 1.25
CA ALA A 192 23.59 -9.12 1.79
C ALA A 192 23.73 -9.41 3.30
N ASP A 193 22.77 -8.93 4.08
CA ASP A 193 22.72 -9.22 5.52
C ASP A 193 22.41 -10.71 5.81
N GLU A 194 22.74 -11.18 7.00
CA GLU A 194 22.58 -12.58 7.43
C GLU A 194 21.12 -13.06 7.32
N VAL A 195 20.14 -12.20 7.61
CA VAL A 195 18.73 -12.55 7.57
C VAL A 195 18.27 -12.77 6.13
N THR A 196 18.70 -11.87 5.23
CA THR A 196 18.43 -11.98 3.78
C THR A 196 19.04 -13.24 3.21
N LEU A 197 20.32 -13.53 3.52
CA LEU A 197 20.99 -14.75 3.07
C LEU A 197 20.33 -16.01 3.60
N SER A 198 19.98 -16.05 4.89
CA SER A 198 19.28 -17.18 5.50
C SER A 198 17.94 -17.45 4.83
N ARG A 199 17.14 -16.41 4.58
CA ARG A 199 15.84 -16.54 3.91
C ARG A 199 15.99 -16.99 2.45
N ALA A 200 17.00 -16.49 1.73
CA ALA A 200 17.29 -16.89 0.36
C ALA A 200 17.69 -18.37 0.28
N ILE A 201 18.52 -18.86 1.21
CA ILE A 201 18.91 -20.27 1.27
C ILE A 201 17.72 -21.18 1.60
N LEU A 202 16.87 -20.78 2.57
CA LEU A 202 15.68 -21.55 2.94
C LEU A 202 14.62 -21.57 1.83
N GLY A 203 14.50 -20.48 1.08
CA GLY A 203 13.55 -20.33 -0.02
C GLY A 203 14.11 -20.71 -1.41
N ARG A 204 15.29 -21.35 -1.49
CA ARG A 204 15.91 -21.73 -2.75
C ARG A 204 15.02 -22.65 -3.59
N SER A 205 15.03 -22.43 -4.90
CA SER A 205 14.37 -23.28 -5.91
C SER A 205 15.36 -24.15 -6.66
N GLU A 206 14.87 -25.25 -7.25
CA GLU A 206 15.63 -26.05 -8.21
C GLU A 206 15.89 -25.24 -9.48
N ILE A 207 17.03 -25.50 -10.10
CA ILE A 207 17.37 -24.95 -11.42
C ILE A 207 16.95 -26.00 -12.44
N GLU A 208 16.06 -25.62 -13.37
CA GLU A 208 15.65 -26.44 -14.49
C GLU A 208 16.64 -26.35 -15.67
#